data_1b37a68cfd66a74e2b04ba050b2d0646
#
_entry.id   1b37a68cfd66a74e2b04ba050b2d0646
#
_cell.length_a   1.000
_cell.length_b   1.000
_cell.length_c   1.000
_cell.angle_alpha   90.00
_cell.angle_beta   90.00
_cell.angle_gamma   90.00
#
_symmetry.space_group_name_H-M   'P 1'
#
loop_
_entity.id
_entity.type
_entity.pdbx_description
1 polymer ?
#
loop_
_entity_poly.entity_id
_entity_poly.type
_entity_poly.pdbx_seq_one_letter_code
_entity_poly.pdbx_strand_id
1 'polypeptide(L)'
;MVSIELDRALLPILAETMAPYSNVEIVPGDVTRLDLKALIGEKFAGLRPIVCANLPYNITTPVLTALVDIPAIESITVLIQKEAAQRLTSAKGSADGAFPLRLQYEMETECLFDVPPEKFLPAPKVTSTVLRCVRRKEPPVAVRDEAFFSLC
;
A
#
# COMPACT_ATOMS: atom_id res chain seq x y z
N MET A 1 -15.52 0.59 6.21
CA MET A 1 -14.08 0.23 6.20
C MET A 1 -13.96 -1.26 6.02
N VAL A 2 -13.01 -1.74 5.20
CA VAL A 2 -12.67 -3.17 5.12
C VAL A 2 -11.25 -3.32 5.66
N SER A 3 -11.03 -4.25 6.59
CA SER A 3 -9.74 -4.58 7.16
C SER A 3 -9.40 -6.04 6.85
N ILE A 4 -8.23 -6.28 6.30
CA ILE A 4 -7.73 -7.62 5.99
C ILE A 4 -6.79 -8.07 7.10
N GLU A 5 -7.04 -9.24 7.69
CA GLU A 5 -6.22 -9.77 8.78
C GLU A 5 -5.86 -11.24 8.52
N LEU A 6 -4.55 -11.53 8.57
CA LEU A 6 -3.99 -12.87 8.37
C LEU A 6 -3.99 -13.69 9.66
N ASP A 7 -3.71 -13.05 10.80
CA ASP A 7 -3.56 -13.75 12.08
C ASP A 7 -4.93 -14.19 12.64
N ARG A 8 -5.16 -15.49 12.59
CA ARG A 8 -6.39 -16.09 13.09
C ARG A 8 -6.61 -15.87 14.59
N ALA A 9 -5.55 -15.65 15.38
CA ALA A 9 -5.65 -15.39 16.80
C ALA A 9 -6.22 -13.98 17.07
N LEU A 10 -6.07 -13.03 16.15
CA LEU A 10 -6.61 -11.69 16.27
C LEU A 10 -8.07 -11.59 15.85
N LEU A 11 -8.58 -12.52 15.03
CA LEU A 11 -9.95 -12.43 14.51
C LEU A 11 -11.04 -12.38 15.60
N PRO A 12 -11.00 -13.21 16.69
CA PRO A 12 -11.97 -13.11 17.76
C PRO A 12 -11.91 -11.75 18.50
N ILE A 13 -10.69 -11.24 18.71
CA ILE A 13 -10.47 -9.93 19.36
C ILE A 13 -11.02 -8.81 18.51
N LEU A 14 -10.76 -8.85 17.19
CA LEU A 14 -11.32 -7.87 16.24
C LEU A 14 -12.84 -7.97 16.15
N ALA A 15 -13.42 -9.17 16.16
CA ALA A 15 -14.87 -9.37 16.18
C ALA A 15 -15.51 -8.71 17.41
N GLU A 16 -14.91 -8.83 18.59
CA GLU A 16 -15.38 -8.21 19.82
C GLU A 16 -15.18 -6.69 19.79
N THR A 17 -13.97 -6.23 19.50
CA THR A 17 -13.62 -4.80 19.55
C THR A 17 -14.28 -3.97 18.46
N MET A 18 -14.54 -4.56 17.29
CA MET A 18 -15.19 -3.88 16.17
C MET A 18 -16.73 -4.07 16.15
N ALA A 19 -17.29 -4.92 17.00
CA ALA A 19 -18.73 -5.14 17.08
C ALA A 19 -19.60 -3.87 17.16
N PRO A 20 -19.19 -2.79 17.87
CA PRO A 20 -19.94 -1.53 17.91
C PRO A 20 -19.98 -0.76 16.59
N TYR A 21 -19.13 -1.11 15.60
CA TYR A 21 -18.95 -0.34 14.36
C TYR A 21 -19.57 -1.09 13.17
N SER A 22 -20.81 -0.77 12.83
CA SER A 22 -21.54 -1.40 11.69
C SER A 22 -20.93 -1.13 10.32
N ASN A 23 -20.04 -0.14 10.21
CA ASN A 23 -19.35 0.24 8.98
C ASN A 23 -17.93 -0.39 8.84
N VAL A 24 -17.60 -1.36 9.70
CA VAL A 24 -16.33 -2.10 9.68
C VAL A 24 -16.58 -3.56 9.32
N GLU A 25 -15.85 -4.06 8.33
CA GLU A 25 -15.84 -5.47 7.94
C GLU A 25 -14.41 -6.00 8.06
N ILE A 26 -14.27 -7.15 8.74
CA ILE A 26 -12.99 -7.87 8.85
C ILE A 26 -13.00 -9.01 7.84
N VAL A 27 -12.02 -9.00 6.93
CA VAL A 27 -11.83 -10.06 5.93
C VAL A 27 -10.63 -10.92 6.35
N PRO A 28 -10.85 -12.16 6.78
CA PRO A 28 -9.76 -13.08 7.11
C PRO A 28 -9.00 -13.47 5.84
N GLY A 29 -7.69 -13.28 5.80
CA GLY A 29 -6.90 -13.70 4.64
C GLY A 29 -5.52 -13.07 4.54
N ASP A 30 -4.75 -13.65 3.62
CA ASP A 30 -3.44 -13.13 3.23
C ASP A 30 -3.64 -12.09 2.12
N VAL A 31 -3.30 -10.84 2.40
CA VAL A 31 -3.42 -9.73 1.44
C VAL A 31 -2.67 -9.97 0.13
N THR A 32 -1.60 -10.80 0.15
CA THR A 32 -0.82 -11.14 -1.04
C THR A 32 -1.48 -12.21 -1.93
N ARG A 33 -2.53 -12.87 -1.43
CA ARG A 33 -3.25 -13.96 -2.11
C ARG A 33 -4.70 -13.61 -2.45
N LEU A 34 -5.23 -12.56 -1.86
CA LEU A 34 -6.59 -12.09 -2.13
C LEU A 34 -6.65 -11.39 -3.49
N ASP A 35 -7.75 -11.58 -4.19
CA ASP A 35 -8.10 -10.74 -5.34
C ASP A 35 -8.56 -9.37 -4.84
N LEU A 36 -7.57 -8.47 -4.61
CA LEU A 36 -7.83 -7.12 -4.11
C LEU A 36 -8.67 -6.31 -5.10
N LYS A 37 -8.53 -6.55 -6.40
CA LYS A 37 -9.31 -5.84 -7.42
C LYS A 37 -10.78 -6.20 -7.34
N ALA A 38 -11.10 -7.50 -7.22
CA ALA A 38 -12.47 -7.96 -7.03
C ALA A 38 -13.05 -7.45 -5.71
N LEU A 39 -12.30 -7.57 -4.60
CA LEU A 39 -12.71 -7.11 -3.28
C LEU A 39 -13.04 -5.61 -3.27
N ILE A 40 -12.16 -4.78 -3.84
CA ILE A 40 -12.36 -3.33 -3.92
C ILE A 40 -13.55 -3.00 -4.84
N GLY A 41 -13.67 -3.67 -5.98
CA GLY A 41 -14.79 -3.48 -6.90
C GLY A 41 -16.15 -3.82 -6.27
N GLU A 42 -16.21 -4.86 -5.45
CA GLU A 42 -17.44 -5.27 -4.72
C GLU A 42 -17.76 -4.31 -3.58
N LYS A 43 -16.79 -4.07 -2.69
CA LYS A 43 -17.02 -3.36 -1.42
C LYS A 43 -17.06 -1.84 -1.54
N PHE A 44 -16.45 -1.28 -2.58
CA PHE A 44 -16.29 0.17 -2.76
C PHE A 44 -16.85 0.69 -4.08
N ALA A 45 -17.82 -0.04 -4.69
CA ALA A 45 -18.46 0.38 -5.94
C ALA A 45 -19.04 1.80 -5.81
N GLY A 46 -18.66 2.69 -6.74
CA GLY A 46 -19.09 4.09 -6.75
C GLY A 46 -18.42 4.99 -5.70
N LEU A 47 -17.47 4.45 -4.92
CA LEU A 47 -16.68 5.21 -3.95
C LEU A 47 -15.26 5.44 -4.47
N ARG A 48 -14.52 6.30 -3.78
CA ARG A 48 -13.07 6.53 -3.99
C ARG A 48 -12.30 5.85 -2.86
N PRO A 49 -11.90 4.59 -3.01
CA PRO A 49 -11.21 3.86 -1.95
C PRO A 49 -9.84 4.47 -1.67
N ILE A 50 -9.52 4.53 -0.39
CA ILE A 50 -8.19 4.85 0.12
C ILE A 50 -7.67 3.65 0.91
N VAL A 51 -6.36 3.44 0.87
CA VAL A 51 -5.69 2.37 1.62
C VAL A 51 -4.83 2.98 2.72
N CYS A 52 -4.93 2.41 3.92
CA CYS A 52 -4.04 2.73 5.03
C CYS A 52 -3.56 1.43 5.68
N ALA A 53 -2.24 1.21 5.75
CA ALA A 53 -1.69 -0.03 6.29
C ALA A 53 -0.31 0.14 6.95
N ASN A 54 -0.09 -0.63 8.01
CA ASN A 54 1.24 -0.94 8.51
C ASN A 54 1.67 -2.28 7.90
N LEU A 55 2.52 -2.24 6.88
CA LEU A 55 2.89 -3.44 6.12
C LEU A 55 4.10 -4.15 6.74
N PRO A 56 4.05 -5.49 6.88
CA PRO A 56 5.27 -6.27 7.10
C PRO A 56 6.29 -6.00 6.00
N TYR A 57 7.56 -5.80 6.39
CA TYR A 57 8.60 -5.34 5.46
C TYR A 57 8.83 -6.25 4.26
N ASN A 58 8.69 -7.56 4.46
CA ASN A 58 8.90 -8.58 3.43
C ASN A 58 7.81 -8.63 2.34
N ILE A 59 6.63 -8.04 2.58
CA ILE A 59 5.53 -8.01 1.61
C ILE A 59 5.24 -6.61 1.06
N THR A 60 6.03 -5.61 1.44
CA THR A 60 5.81 -4.21 1.03
C THR A 60 5.68 -4.06 -0.49
N THR A 61 6.67 -4.53 -1.25
CA THR A 61 6.66 -4.38 -2.72
C THR A 61 5.52 -5.13 -3.38
N PRO A 62 5.28 -6.44 -3.14
CA PRO A 62 4.16 -7.13 -3.77
C PRO A 62 2.79 -6.52 -3.44
N VAL A 63 2.57 -6.07 -2.21
CA VAL A 63 1.31 -5.43 -1.84
C VAL A 63 1.14 -4.07 -2.53
N LEU A 64 2.17 -3.22 -2.53
CA LEU A 64 2.11 -1.93 -3.23
C LEU A 64 1.91 -2.12 -4.73
N THR A 65 2.57 -3.11 -5.35
CA THR A 65 2.37 -3.43 -6.78
C THR A 65 0.91 -3.76 -7.05
N ALA A 66 0.33 -4.68 -6.27
CA ALA A 66 -1.07 -5.08 -6.45
C ALA A 66 -2.05 -3.92 -6.25
N LEU A 67 -1.77 -3.00 -5.31
CA LEU A 67 -2.61 -1.83 -5.06
C LEU A 67 -2.51 -0.77 -6.16
N VAL A 68 -1.31 -0.53 -6.70
CA VAL A 68 -1.08 0.41 -7.81
C VAL A 68 -1.81 -0.04 -9.07
N ASP A 69 -1.92 -1.36 -9.29
CA ASP A 69 -2.63 -1.97 -10.41
C ASP A 69 -4.17 -1.78 -10.37
N ILE A 70 -4.70 -1.18 -9.31
CA ILE A 70 -6.14 -0.93 -9.15
C ILE A 70 -6.40 0.57 -9.34
N PRO A 71 -6.86 1.02 -10.53
CA PRO A 71 -7.04 2.44 -10.83
C PRO A 71 -8.07 3.14 -9.93
N ALA A 72 -9.02 2.40 -9.36
CA ALA A 72 -10.03 2.94 -8.46
C ALA A 72 -9.45 3.49 -7.14
N ILE A 73 -8.26 3.04 -6.72
CA ILE A 73 -7.62 3.50 -5.49
C ILE A 73 -7.14 4.94 -5.67
N GLU A 74 -7.66 5.85 -4.85
CA GLU A 74 -7.30 7.28 -4.88
C GLU A 74 -5.96 7.55 -4.19
N SER A 75 -5.74 6.93 -3.04
CA SER A 75 -4.48 7.08 -2.31
C SER A 75 -4.12 5.85 -1.47
N ILE A 76 -2.82 5.70 -1.24
CA ILE A 76 -2.22 4.63 -0.43
C ILE A 76 -1.32 5.31 0.60
N THR A 77 -1.57 5.09 1.88
CA THR A 77 -0.71 5.56 2.98
C THR A 77 -0.23 4.35 3.74
N VAL A 78 1.09 4.11 3.74
CA VAL A 78 1.68 2.92 4.34
C VAL A 78 2.87 3.25 5.22
N LEU A 79 3.01 2.47 6.29
CA LEU A 79 4.21 2.47 7.11
C LEU A 79 5.12 1.33 6.64
N ILE A 80 6.32 1.71 6.18
CA ILE A 80 7.32 0.79 5.60
C ILE A 80 8.72 1.13 6.10
N GLN A 81 9.73 0.31 5.78
CA GLN A 81 11.12 0.65 6.08
C GLN A 81 11.54 1.96 5.41
N LYS A 82 12.28 2.81 6.13
CA LYS A 82 12.77 4.11 5.62
C LYS A 82 13.57 3.97 4.32
N GLU A 83 14.44 2.98 4.24
CA GLU A 83 15.23 2.72 3.04
C GLU A 83 14.35 2.38 1.83
N ALA A 84 13.31 1.56 2.04
CA ALA A 84 12.34 1.23 0.99
C ALA A 84 11.57 2.48 0.55
N ALA A 85 11.11 3.32 1.48
CA ALA A 85 10.44 4.57 1.17
C ALA A 85 11.33 5.50 0.34
N GLN A 86 12.61 5.63 0.72
CA GLN A 86 13.59 6.45 -0.01
C GLN A 86 13.80 5.97 -1.44
N ARG A 87 13.89 4.64 -1.66
CA ARG A 87 13.99 4.08 -3.02
C ARG A 87 12.74 4.36 -3.85
N LEU A 88 11.55 4.21 -3.26
CA LEU A 88 10.28 4.44 -3.94
C LEU A 88 10.04 5.92 -4.30
N THR A 89 10.66 6.86 -3.58
CA THR A 89 10.52 8.31 -3.81
C THR A 89 11.72 8.94 -4.52
N SER A 90 12.79 8.16 -4.77
CA SER A 90 14.02 8.67 -5.38
C SER A 90 13.80 9.11 -6.82
N ALA A 91 14.26 10.32 -7.16
CA ALA A 91 14.28 10.82 -8.53
C ALA A 91 15.33 10.12 -9.44
N LYS A 92 16.18 9.25 -8.89
CA LYS A 92 17.27 8.57 -9.61
C LYS A 92 16.82 7.37 -10.44
N GLY A 93 15.51 7.13 -10.53
CA GLY A 93 14.77 6.30 -11.49
C GLY A 93 15.29 4.87 -11.69
N SER A 94 16.24 4.66 -12.55
CA SER A 94 16.52 3.34 -13.11
C SER A 94 17.38 2.39 -12.26
N ALA A 95 18.08 2.88 -11.24
CA ALA A 95 18.94 2.03 -10.40
C ALA A 95 18.16 1.12 -9.43
N ASP A 96 16.90 1.44 -9.17
CA ASP A 96 16.06 0.80 -8.16
C ASP A 96 15.00 -0.16 -8.73
N GLY A 97 15.01 -0.40 -10.06
CA GLY A 97 14.10 -1.33 -10.75
C GLY A 97 12.83 -0.70 -11.31
N ALA A 98 12.02 -1.52 -11.98
CA ALA A 98 10.82 -1.09 -12.70
C ALA A 98 9.70 -0.55 -11.80
N PHE A 99 9.52 -1.14 -10.62
CA PHE A 99 8.41 -0.80 -9.74
C PHE A 99 8.46 0.65 -9.22
N PRO A 100 9.60 1.19 -8.72
CA PRO A 100 9.68 2.61 -8.33
C PRO A 100 9.31 3.58 -9.47
N LEU A 101 9.74 3.29 -10.70
CA LEU A 101 9.39 4.09 -11.87
C LEU A 101 7.89 4.05 -12.15
N ARG A 102 7.30 2.85 -12.13
CA ARG A 102 5.88 2.67 -12.32
C ARG A 102 5.06 3.36 -11.23
N LEU A 103 5.45 3.18 -9.96
CA LEU A 103 4.79 3.84 -8.84
C LEU A 103 4.76 5.37 -9.03
N GLN A 104 5.90 5.99 -9.37
CA GLN A 104 6.01 7.44 -9.56
C GLN A 104 5.31 7.92 -10.84
N TYR A 105 5.16 7.06 -11.84
CA TYR A 105 4.37 7.35 -13.03
C TYR A 105 2.87 7.41 -12.70
N GLU A 106 2.36 6.43 -11.95
CA GLU A 106 0.95 6.30 -11.60
C GLU A 106 0.53 7.20 -10.43
N MET A 107 1.45 7.47 -9.50
CA MET A 107 1.15 8.13 -8.24
C MET A 107 2.18 9.22 -7.88
N GLU A 108 1.72 10.25 -7.21
CA GLU A 108 2.60 11.19 -6.49
C GLU A 108 2.99 10.58 -5.17
N THR A 109 4.29 10.52 -4.88
CA THR A 109 4.84 9.88 -3.69
C THR A 109 5.47 10.90 -2.75
N GLU A 110 5.17 10.81 -1.46
CA GLU A 110 5.68 11.71 -0.42
C GLU A 110 5.99 10.93 0.86
N CYS A 111 7.21 11.11 1.40
CA CYS A 111 7.54 10.66 2.75
C CYS A 111 7.03 11.70 3.75
N LEU A 112 6.06 11.32 4.60
CA LEU A 112 5.42 12.26 5.53
C LEU A 112 6.27 12.48 6.79
N PHE A 113 6.63 11.39 7.47
CA PHE A 113 7.46 11.42 8.68
C PHE A 113 8.06 10.05 8.99
N ASP A 114 9.12 10.07 9.78
CA ASP A 114 9.80 8.87 10.28
C ASP A 114 9.22 8.42 11.62
N VAL A 115 9.20 7.10 11.82
CA VAL A 115 8.83 6.46 13.08
C VAL A 115 10.01 5.63 13.56
N PRO A 116 10.67 6.04 14.65
CA PRO A 116 11.86 5.35 15.12
C PRO A 116 11.52 4.01 15.81
N PRO A 117 12.50 3.07 15.89
CA PRO A 117 12.29 1.71 16.37
C PRO A 117 11.65 1.58 17.74
N GLU A 118 11.95 2.48 18.66
CA GLU A 118 11.44 2.47 20.05
C GLU A 118 9.93 2.72 20.16
N LYS A 119 9.27 3.07 19.07
CA LYS A 119 7.80 3.22 19.00
C LYS A 119 7.07 1.92 18.71
N PHE A 120 7.79 0.82 18.57
CA PHE A 120 7.22 -0.50 18.26
C PHE A 120 7.52 -1.51 19.35
N LEU A 121 6.63 -2.49 19.49
CA LEU A 121 6.82 -3.63 20.39
C LEU A 121 6.49 -4.94 19.65
N PRO A 122 7.47 -5.80 19.40
CA PRO A 122 8.92 -5.62 19.62
C PRO A 122 9.51 -4.56 18.70
N ALA A 123 10.60 -3.92 19.14
CA ALA A 123 11.28 -2.89 18.35
C ALA A 123 11.97 -3.51 17.11
N PRO A 124 11.73 -2.99 15.90
CA PRO A 124 12.47 -3.40 14.72
C PRO A 124 13.92 -2.90 14.77
N LYS A 125 14.76 -3.41 13.86
CA LYS A 125 16.18 -3.00 13.77
C LYS A 125 16.39 -1.70 12.99
N VAL A 126 15.35 -1.20 12.31
CA VAL A 126 15.43 -0.08 11.38
C VAL A 126 14.30 0.91 11.61
N THR A 127 14.54 2.16 11.25
CA THR A 127 13.52 3.20 11.25
C THR A 127 12.48 2.91 10.16
N SER A 128 11.22 3.18 10.46
CA SER A 128 10.11 3.16 9.50
C SER A 128 9.81 4.57 9.03
N THR A 129 9.13 4.68 7.90
CA THR A 129 8.66 5.95 7.32
C THR A 129 7.23 5.77 6.87
N VAL A 130 6.38 6.76 7.12
CA VAL A 130 5.05 6.82 6.54
C VAL A 130 5.19 7.39 5.13
N LEU A 131 4.88 6.55 4.13
CA LEU A 131 4.84 6.90 2.73
C LEU A 131 3.39 7.11 2.31
N ARG A 132 3.10 8.24 1.69
CA ARG A 132 1.84 8.55 1.03
C ARG A 132 2.01 8.54 -0.47
N CYS A 133 1.11 7.84 -1.17
CA CYS A 133 1.03 7.81 -2.63
C CYS A 133 -0.38 8.26 -3.03
N VAL A 134 -0.50 9.26 -3.90
CA VAL A 134 -1.78 9.80 -4.39
C VAL A 134 -1.87 9.58 -5.89
N ARG A 135 -2.99 9.03 -6.36
CA ARG A 135 -3.21 8.74 -7.79
C ARG A 135 -3.10 10.03 -8.62
N ARG A 136 -2.26 10.02 -9.64
CA ARG A 136 -2.17 11.12 -10.59
C ARG A 136 -3.43 11.20 -11.45
N LYS A 137 -3.86 12.40 -11.76
CA LYS A 137 -4.93 12.63 -12.74
C LYS A 137 -4.42 12.48 -14.17
N GLU A 138 -3.17 12.88 -14.38
CA GLU A 138 -2.46 12.82 -15.65
C GLU A 138 -1.05 12.29 -15.43
N PRO A 139 -0.52 11.45 -16.32
CA PRO A 139 0.84 10.97 -16.20
C PRO A 139 1.84 12.13 -16.35
N PRO A 140 2.99 12.09 -15.63
CA PRO A 140 3.99 13.17 -15.65
C PRO A 140 4.68 13.31 -17.01
N VAL A 141 4.69 12.25 -17.81
CA VAL A 141 5.25 12.20 -19.17
C VAL A 141 4.39 11.29 -20.05
N ALA A 142 4.31 11.60 -21.34
CA ALA A 142 3.67 10.71 -22.28
C ALA A 142 4.58 9.51 -22.60
N VAL A 143 4.13 8.32 -22.25
CA VAL A 143 4.79 7.06 -22.62
C VAL A 143 4.07 6.48 -23.82
N ARG A 144 4.84 6.10 -24.87
CA ARG A 144 4.26 5.58 -26.12
C ARG A 144 3.65 4.18 -25.98
N ASP A 145 4.10 3.41 -25.00
CA ASP A 145 3.66 2.04 -24.77
C ASP A 145 3.69 1.73 -23.28
N GLU A 146 2.54 1.30 -22.73
CA GLU A 146 2.45 0.82 -21.33
C GLU A 146 3.31 -0.42 -21.09
N ALA A 147 3.65 -1.18 -22.14
CA ALA A 147 4.61 -2.28 -22.08
C ALA A 147 6.02 -1.85 -21.65
N PHE A 148 6.33 -0.55 -21.70
CA PHE A 148 7.59 0.00 -21.20
C PHE A 148 7.91 -0.46 -19.76
N PHE A 149 6.89 -0.46 -18.89
CA PHE A 149 7.07 -0.89 -17.49
C PHE A 149 7.22 -2.41 -17.32
N SER A 150 6.95 -3.19 -18.35
CA SER A 150 7.17 -4.64 -18.37
C SER A 150 8.60 -5.02 -18.81
N LEU A 151 9.32 -4.07 -19.38
CA LEU A 151 10.66 -4.26 -19.93
C LEU A 151 11.78 -3.78 -18.99
N CYS A 152 11.44 -3.04 -17.94
CA CYS A 152 12.35 -2.57 -16.89
C CYS A 152 12.33 -3.52 -15.69
#